data_b582ba409ec6aaec44aab8958f8eded0
#
_entry.id   b582ba409ec6aaec44aab8958f8eded0
#
_cell.length_a   1.000
_cell.length_b   1.000
_cell.length_c   1.000
_cell.angle_alpha   90.00
_cell.angle_beta   90.00
_cell.angle_gamma   90.00
#
_symmetry.space_group_name_H-M   'P 1'
#
loop_
_entity.id
_entity.type
_entity.pdbx_description
1 polymer ?
#
loop_
_entity_poly.entity_id
_entity_poly.type
_entity_poly.pdbx_seq_one_letter_code
_entity_poly.pdbx_strand_id
1 'polypeptide(L)'
;SAKGSILTTAATDGKRLAFVEKEVEESSGDGDIILPSRTALELRRLLGEEGTVELEISERHIRVRFSDTLLYSKLVEGSYPNFRQIIPGSFQKMLDIPREAVMQTLDLLAVPLTADISNLKLTFKRGELEFFSRNDTVGEGKDRLEVAYDYDDPLEITFNYQLLQAPFRYVRENQFRLKMT
;
A
#
# COMPACT_ATOMS: atom_id res chain seq x y z
N SER A 1 -3.62 15.54 4.72
CA SER A 1 -4.06 16.14 5.99
C SER A 1 -2.84 16.50 6.83
N ALA A 2 -2.82 17.70 7.36
CA ALA A 2 -1.90 18.12 8.40
C ALA A 2 -2.71 18.46 9.65
N LYS A 3 -2.30 17.93 10.81
CA LYS A 3 -2.92 18.22 12.13
C LYS A 3 -1.84 18.25 13.20
N GLY A 4 -1.64 19.45 13.76
CA GLY A 4 -0.49 19.66 14.65
C GLY A 4 0.81 19.29 13.96
N SER A 5 1.64 18.44 14.60
CA SER A 5 2.89 17.93 14.04
C SER A 5 2.76 16.68 13.17
N ILE A 6 1.53 16.24 12.83
CA ILE A 6 1.33 14.99 12.07
C ILE A 6 0.87 15.30 10.65
N LEU A 7 1.67 14.85 9.68
CA LEU A 7 1.29 14.82 8.27
C LEU A 7 0.75 13.44 7.92
N THR A 8 -0.53 13.36 7.55
CA THR A 8 -1.16 12.13 7.05
C THR A 8 -1.34 12.22 5.54
N THR A 9 -0.87 11.23 4.82
CA THR A 9 -1.16 11.04 3.40
C THR A 9 -1.98 9.77 3.21
N ALA A 10 -3.04 9.82 2.42
CA ALA A 10 -3.89 8.68 2.13
C ALA A 10 -4.27 8.66 0.64
N ALA A 11 -4.33 7.45 0.07
CA ALA A 11 -4.75 7.22 -1.30
C ALA A 11 -5.57 5.93 -1.40
N THR A 12 -6.65 5.96 -2.18
CA THR A 12 -7.51 4.80 -2.43
C THR A 12 -8.02 4.80 -3.87
N ASP A 13 -8.24 3.60 -4.40
CA ASP A 13 -8.89 3.35 -5.69
C ASP A 13 -10.22 2.58 -5.53
N GLY A 14 -10.75 2.53 -4.30
CA GLY A 14 -11.98 1.82 -3.95
C GLY A 14 -11.79 0.32 -3.70
N LYS A 15 -10.63 -0.26 -4.03
CA LYS A 15 -10.31 -1.67 -3.81
C LYS A 15 -9.21 -1.86 -2.77
N ARG A 16 -8.39 -0.87 -2.56
CA ARG A 16 -7.30 -0.81 -1.59
C ARG A 16 -7.14 0.59 -1.05
N LEU A 17 -6.55 0.69 0.11
CA LEU A 17 -6.20 1.94 0.77
C LEU A 17 -4.74 1.88 1.17
N ALA A 18 -3.99 2.94 0.88
CA ALA A 18 -2.68 3.16 1.45
C ALA A 18 -2.71 4.46 2.26
N PHE A 19 -2.16 4.47 3.45
CA PHE A 19 -1.96 5.70 4.22
C PHE A 19 -0.66 5.64 5.02
N VAL A 20 -0.10 6.81 5.24
CA VAL A 20 1.12 7.01 6.03
C VAL A 20 0.91 8.22 6.92
N GLU A 21 1.36 8.11 8.16
CA GLU A 21 1.44 9.21 9.11
C GLU A 21 2.91 9.44 9.47
N LYS A 22 3.32 10.69 9.38
CA LYS A 22 4.68 11.09 9.70
C LYS A 22 4.65 12.35 10.56
N GLU A 23 5.46 12.37 11.59
CA GLU A 23 5.74 13.56 12.36
C GLU A 23 6.59 14.51 11.53
N VAL A 24 6.20 15.78 11.51
CA VAL A 24 6.90 16.87 10.82
C VAL A 24 7.43 17.87 11.85
N GLU A 25 8.61 18.43 11.59
CA GLU A 25 9.30 19.31 12.52
C GLU A 25 8.57 20.64 12.74
N GLU A 26 7.99 21.19 11.67
CA GLU A 26 7.25 22.44 11.70
C GLU A 26 5.92 22.31 10.94
N SER A 27 4.85 22.75 11.58
CA SER A 27 3.54 22.91 10.92
C SER A 27 2.96 24.26 11.33
N SER A 28 2.62 25.08 10.36
CA SER A 28 2.04 26.40 10.59
C SER A 28 0.51 26.41 10.63
N GLY A 29 -0.13 25.26 10.52
CA GLY A 29 -1.59 25.16 10.58
C GLY A 29 -2.13 23.78 10.24
N ASP A 30 -3.41 23.58 10.55
CA ASP A 30 -4.16 22.37 10.24
C ASP A 30 -4.91 22.53 8.93
N GLY A 31 -5.00 21.44 8.16
CA GLY A 31 -5.77 21.45 6.91
C GLY A 31 -5.79 20.12 6.18
N ASP A 32 -6.86 19.94 5.43
CA ASP A 32 -7.05 18.79 4.56
C ASP A 32 -7.05 19.27 3.10
N ILE A 33 -6.30 18.58 2.25
CA ILE A 33 -6.25 18.85 0.82
C ILE A 33 -6.39 17.57 0.01
N ILE A 34 -6.90 17.70 -1.21
CA ILE A 34 -6.90 16.60 -2.17
C ILE A 34 -5.90 16.92 -3.29
N LEU A 35 -4.83 16.13 -3.33
CA LEU A 35 -3.78 16.26 -4.31
C LEU A 35 -4.15 15.45 -5.57
N PRO A 36 -4.06 16.04 -6.80
CA PRO A 36 -4.24 15.26 -8.02
C PRO A 36 -3.24 14.11 -8.13
N SER A 37 -3.68 12.93 -8.58
CA SER A 37 -2.82 11.75 -8.74
C SER A 37 -1.61 12.03 -9.63
N ARG A 38 -1.78 12.85 -10.67
CA ARG A 38 -0.68 13.26 -11.55
C ARG A 38 0.40 14.04 -10.79
N THR A 39 0.00 14.95 -9.91
CA THR A 39 0.94 15.72 -9.07
C THR A 39 1.68 14.81 -8.11
N ALA A 40 0.98 13.83 -7.50
CA ALA A 40 1.61 12.85 -6.62
C ALA A 40 2.65 11.97 -7.38
N LEU A 41 2.35 11.57 -8.61
CA LEU A 41 3.27 10.81 -9.46
C LEU A 41 4.51 11.65 -9.85
N GLU A 42 4.34 12.93 -10.18
CA GLU A 42 5.47 13.81 -10.48
C GLU A 42 6.33 14.05 -9.24
N LEU A 43 5.74 14.29 -8.08
CA LEU A 43 6.48 14.40 -6.83
C LEU A 43 7.29 13.13 -6.55
N ARG A 44 6.69 11.96 -6.69
CA ARG A 44 7.38 10.69 -6.51
C ARG A 44 8.58 10.52 -7.46
N ARG A 45 8.48 11.04 -8.69
CA ARG A 45 9.55 10.98 -9.68
C ARG A 45 10.69 11.96 -9.39
N LEU A 46 10.35 13.13 -8.85
CA LEU A 46 11.28 14.24 -8.66
C LEU A 46 11.96 14.23 -7.28
N LEU A 47 11.27 13.72 -6.25
CA LEU A 47 11.81 13.63 -4.90
C LEU A 47 12.87 12.54 -4.79
N GLY A 48 14.00 12.88 -4.19
CA GLY A 48 15.02 11.92 -3.76
C GLY A 48 14.60 11.14 -2.50
N GLU A 49 15.51 10.32 -2.03
CA GLU A 49 15.32 9.53 -0.79
C GLU A 49 15.62 10.34 0.48
N GLU A 50 16.41 11.39 0.35
CA GLU A 50 16.88 12.24 1.44
C GLU A 50 16.64 13.72 1.11
N GLY A 51 16.57 14.54 2.15
CA GLY A 51 16.41 15.98 2.05
C GLY A 51 15.14 16.49 2.69
N THR A 52 14.96 17.80 2.61
CA THR A 52 13.80 18.51 3.16
C THR A 52 12.85 18.91 2.05
N VAL A 53 11.56 18.79 2.32
CA VAL A 53 10.48 19.24 1.45
C VAL A 53 9.67 20.29 2.19
N GLU A 54 9.55 21.45 1.61
CA GLU A 54 8.70 22.53 2.11
C GLU A 54 7.36 22.50 1.36
N LEU A 55 6.26 22.45 2.12
CA LEU A 55 4.90 22.44 1.60
C LEU A 55 4.20 23.74 1.98
N GLU A 56 3.80 24.52 0.99
CA GLU A 56 2.96 25.69 1.17
C GLU A 56 1.58 25.42 0.57
N ILE A 57 0.56 25.42 1.41
CA ILE A 57 -0.80 25.06 1.03
C ILE A 57 -1.67 26.30 1.09
N SER A 58 -2.36 26.60 0.01
CA SER A 58 -3.40 27.62 -0.07
C SER A 58 -4.75 26.97 -0.36
N GLU A 59 -5.82 27.74 -0.39
CA GLU A 59 -7.20 27.23 -0.59
C GLU A 59 -7.36 26.36 -1.84
N ARG A 60 -6.65 26.68 -2.92
CA ARG A 60 -6.81 26.00 -4.22
C ARG A 60 -5.53 25.42 -4.81
N HIS A 61 -4.40 25.66 -4.18
CA HIS A 61 -3.11 25.31 -4.73
C HIS A 61 -2.17 24.77 -3.65
N ILE A 62 -1.23 23.96 -4.10
CA ILE A 62 -0.07 23.55 -3.31
C ILE A 62 1.20 23.96 -4.04
N ARG A 63 2.16 24.46 -3.29
CA ARG A 63 3.53 24.72 -3.71
C ARG A 63 4.43 23.76 -2.94
N VAL A 64 5.26 23.03 -3.66
CA VAL A 64 6.21 22.07 -3.09
C VAL A 64 7.61 22.49 -3.51
N ARG A 65 8.45 22.84 -2.55
CA ARG A 65 9.84 23.23 -2.76
C ARG A 65 10.76 22.15 -2.20
N PHE A 66 11.74 21.76 -2.99
CA PHE A 66 12.78 20.82 -2.60
C PHE A 66 14.02 21.03 -3.48
N SER A 67 15.20 21.04 -2.89
CA SER A 67 16.43 21.43 -3.60
C SER A 67 16.24 22.72 -4.41
N ASP A 68 16.60 22.73 -5.66
CA ASP A 68 16.43 23.85 -6.60
C ASP A 68 15.12 23.78 -7.39
N THR A 69 14.19 22.92 -7.00
CA THR A 69 12.95 22.65 -7.71
C THR A 69 11.75 23.25 -6.98
N LEU A 70 10.88 23.89 -7.75
CA LEU A 70 9.58 24.36 -7.29
C LEU A 70 8.48 23.74 -8.15
N LEU A 71 7.64 22.93 -7.51
CA LEU A 71 6.44 22.37 -8.14
C LEU A 71 5.21 23.14 -7.64
N TYR A 72 4.38 23.56 -8.58
CA TYR A 72 3.12 24.24 -8.29
C TYR A 72 1.96 23.46 -8.90
N SER A 73 0.93 23.17 -8.11
CA SER A 73 -0.22 22.39 -8.57
C SER A 73 -1.53 22.93 -8.02
N LYS A 74 -2.58 22.86 -8.84
CA LYS A 74 -3.95 23.07 -8.40
C LYS A 74 -4.42 21.87 -7.58
N LEU A 75 -5.19 22.12 -6.52
CA LEU A 75 -5.84 21.09 -5.71
C LEU A 75 -7.17 20.65 -6.34
N VAL A 76 -7.61 19.45 -5.99
CA VAL A 76 -8.95 18.98 -6.35
C VAL A 76 -9.96 19.51 -5.32
N GLU A 77 -11.03 20.11 -5.80
CA GLU A 77 -12.12 20.61 -4.96
C GLU A 77 -12.98 19.43 -4.44
N GLY A 78 -13.44 19.53 -3.21
CA GLY A 78 -14.30 18.52 -2.57
C GLY A 78 -13.78 18.04 -1.23
N SER A 79 -14.43 17.01 -0.67
CA SER A 79 -14.02 16.35 0.57
C SER A 79 -13.49 14.96 0.28
N TYR A 80 -12.37 14.60 0.90
CA TYR A 80 -11.84 13.24 0.83
C TYR A 80 -12.68 12.31 1.73
N PRO A 81 -13.00 11.08 1.28
CA PRO A 81 -13.75 10.13 2.11
C PRO A 81 -13.06 9.86 3.45
N ASN A 82 -13.86 9.63 4.49
CA ASN A 82 -13.30 9.24 5.79
C ASN A 82 -12.77 7.80 5.75
N PHE A 83 -11.55 7.66 5.23
CA PHE A 83 -10.90 6.36 5.04
C PHE A 83 -10.64 5.60 6.36
N ARG A 84 -10.58 6.29 7.50
CA ARG A 84 -10.33 5.63 8.79
C ARG A 84 -11.48 4.72 9.21
N GLN A 85 -12.69 4.98 8.75
CA GLN A 85 -13.85 4.15 9.06
C GLN A 85 -13.83 2.77 8.40
N ILE A 86 -13.08 2.60 7.31
CA ILE A 86 -12.95 1.31 6.62
C ILE A 86 -11.84 0.43 7.20
N ILE A 87 -11.01 0.97 8.08
CA ILE A 87 -9.94 0.22 8.74
C ILE A 87 -10.56 -0.49 9.95
N PRO A 88 -10.47 -1.84 10.03
CA PRO A 88 -10.99 -2.57 11.17
C PRO A 88 -10.34 -2.12 12.48
N GLY A 89 -11.14 -1.94 13.51
CA GLY A 89 -10.66 -1.55 14.84
C GLY A 89 -10.03 -2.70 15.64
N SER A 90 -10.29 -3.95 15.24
CA SER A 90 -9.71 -5.16 15.85
C SER A 90 -9.42 -6.22 14.80
N PHE A 91 -8.47 -7.09 15.11
CA PHE A 91 -8.02 -8.16 14.23
C PHE A 91 -7.98 -9.47 15.01
N GLN A 92 -8.49 -10.53 14.41
CA GLN A 92 -8.52 -11.87 15.03
C GLN A 92 -7.22 -12.63 14.81
N LYS A 93 -6.57 -12.39 13.67
CA LYS A 93 -5.34 -13.10 13.30
C LYS A 93 -4.27 -12.11 12.88
N MET A 94 -3.05 -12.36 13.33
CA MET A 94 -1.88 -11.55 12.99
C MET A 94 -0.68 -12.45 12.77
N LEU A 95 0.11 -12.17 11.74
CA LEU A 95 1.39 -12.84 11.51
C LEU A 95 2.36 -11.92 10.78
N ASP A 96 3.63 -12.12 11.04
CA ASP A 96 4.69 -11.45 10.31
C ASP A 96 5.17 -12.35 9.17
N ILE A 97 5.30 -11.78 7.97
CA ILE A 97 5.75 -12.48 6.77
C ILE A 97 6.97 -11.80 6.17
N PRO A 98 7.96 -12.56 5.68
CA PRO A 98 9.16 -12.00 5.07
C PRO A 98 8.85 -11.44 3.68
N ARG A 99 9.14 -10.16 3.47
CA ARG A 99 8.88 -9.44 2.22
C ARG A 99 9.51 -10.12 1.02
N GLU A 100 10.79 -10.42 1.11
CA GLU A 100 11.57 -10.95 -0.03
C GLU A 100 11.05 -12.32 -0.48
N ALA A 101 10.79 -13.24 0.45
CA ALA A 101 10.27 -14.56 0.13
C ALA A 101 8.88 -14.46 -0.54
N VAL A 102 7.99 -13.59 -0.02
CA VAL A 102 6.69 -13.36 -0.66
C VAL A 102 6.85 -12.80 -2.07
N MET A 103 7.76 -11.84 -2.29
CA MET A 103 8.00 -11.28 -3.61
C MET A 103 8.51 -12.32 -4.60
N GLN A 104 9.44 -13.18 -4.20
CA GLN A 104 9.95 -14.28 -5.04
C GLN A 104 8.82 -15.26 -5.41
N THR A 105 8.01 -15.66 -4.44
CA THR A 105 6.83 -16.49 -4.69
C THR A 105 5.83 -15.82 -5.63
N LEU A 106 5.53 -14.54 -5.43
CA LEU A 106 4.62 -13.80 -6.30
C LEU A 106 5.15 -13.70 -7.73
N ASP A 107 6.43 -13.45 -7.93
CA ASP A 107 7.04 -13.36 -9.26
C ASP A 107 7.03 -14.73 -9.98
N LEU A 108 7.24 -15.83 -9.26
CA LEU A 108 7.11 -17.19 -9.79
C LEU A 108 5.67 -17.47 -10.23
N LEU A 109 4.69 -17.14 -9.40
CA LEU A 109 3.28 -17.43 -9.65
C LEU A 109 2.60 -16.43 -10.61
N ALA A 110 3.31 -15.39 -11.04
CA ALA A 110 2.86 -14.51 -12.10
C ALA A 110 2.85 -15.19 -13.48
N VAL A 111 3.67 -16.23 -13.69
CA VAL A 111 3.87 -16.89 -14.98
C VAL A 111 2.56 -17.40 -15.60
N PRO A 112 1.66 -18.11 -14.89
CA PRO A 112 0.38 -18.54 -15.44
C PRO A 112 -0.68 -17.44 -15.51
N LEU A 113 -0.44 -16.26 -14.89
CA LEU A 113 -1.42 -15.20 -14.82
C LEU A 113 -1.39 -14.32 -16.09
N THR A 114 -2.56 -13.85 -16.48
CA THR A 114 -2.76 -12.90 -17.58
C THR A 114 -3.53 -11.67 -17.09
N ALA A 115 -3.75 -10.69 -17.98
CA ALA A 115 -4.55 -9.52 -17.66
C ALA A 115 -5.99 -9.89 -17.23
N ASP A 116 -6.56 -10.93 -17.85
CA ASP A 116 -7.92 -11.39 -17.58
C ASP A 116 -8.00 -12.39 -16.43
N ILE A 117 -6.93 -13.16 -16.20
CA ILE A 117 -6.85 -14.18 -15.12
C ILE A 117 -5.75 -13.75 -14.16
N SER A 118 -6.14 -13.01 -13.13
CA SER A 118 -5.23 -12.44 -12.14
C SER A 118 -5.51 -12.91 -10.71
N ASN A 119 -6.26 -14.00 -10.56
CA ASN A 119 -6.63 -14.53 -9.25
C ASN A 119 -5.51 -15.37 -8.65
N LEU A 120 -5.11 -15.00 -7.43
CA LEU A 120 -4.14 -15.73 -6.62
C LEU A 120 -4.81 -16.12 -5.31
N LYS A 121 -4.88 -17.42 -5.05
CA LYS A 121 -5.41 -17.95 -3.80
C LYS A 121 -4.29 -18.13 -2.79
N LEU A 122 -4.51 -17.62 -1.59
CA LEU A 122 -3.68 -17.78 -0.40
C LEU A 122 -4.41 -18.68 0.59
N THR A 123 -3.74 -19.70 1.10
CA THR A 123 -4.27 -20.57 2.16
C THR A 123 -3.31 -20.56 3.33
N PHE A 124 -3.74 -19.98 4.42
CA PHE A 124 -3.01 -19.97 5.70
C PHE A 124 -3.37 -21.21 6.48
N LYS A 125 -2.36 -21.99 6.84
CA LYS A 125 -2.45 -23.17 7.70
C LYS A 125 -1.42 -23.06 8.81
N ARG A 126 -1.55 -23.84 9.85
CA ARG A 126 -0.58 -23.85 10.96
C ARG A 126 0.84 -24.05 10.43
N GLY A 127 1.71 -23.04 10.64
CA GLY A 127 3.11 -23.04 10.21
C GLY A 127 3.35 -22.77 8.72
N GLU A 128 2.31 -22.62 7.90
CA GLU A 128 2.46 -22.57 6.44
C GLU A 128 1.51 -21.57 5.77
N LEU A 129 2.01 -20.89 4.75
CA LEU A 129 1.24 -20.10 3.80
C LEU A 129 1.40 -20.69 2.41
N GLU A 130 0.34 -21.26 1.87
CA GLU A 130 0.28 -21.76 0.49
C GLU A 130 -0.23 -20.68 -0.46
N PHE A 131 0.37 -20.63 -1.64
CA PHE A 131 -0.05 -19.78 -2.76
C PHE A 131 -0.43 -20.68 -3.93
N PHE A 132 -1.53 -20.34 -4.61
CA PHE A 132 -2.00 -21.08 -5.75
C PHE A 132 -2.54 -20.13 -6.83
N SER A 133 -2.07 -20.30 -8.07
CA SER A 133 -2.60 -19.64 -9.26
C SER A 133 -2.93 -20.66 -10.33
N ARG A 134 -3.95 -20.39 -11.13
CA ARG A 134 -4.37 -21.29 -12.22
C ARG A 134 -4.84 -20.49 -13.43
N ASN A 135 -4.43 -20.99 -14.60
CA ASN A 135 -4.91 -20.57 -15.89
C ASN A 135 -5.13 -21.83 -16.72
N ASP A 136 -6.35 -22.04 -17.19
CA ASP A 136 -6.71 -23.29 -17.89
C ASP A 136 -5.96 -23.51 -19.22
N THR A 137 -5.37 -22.45 -19.79
CA THR A 137 -4.58 -22.51 -21.03
C THR A 137 -3.09 -22.66 -20.76
N VAL A 138 -2.56 -21.99 -19.75
CA VAL A 138 -1.11 -21.92 -19.48
C VAL A 138 -0.70 -22.98 -18.45
N GLY A 139 -1.57 -23.27 -17.47
CA GLY A 139 -1.31 -24.23 -16.41
C GLY A 139 -1.51 -23.66 -15.02
N GLU A 140 -0.99 -24.35 -14.02
CA GLU A 140 -1.11 -23.95 -12.62
C GLU A 140 0.26 -23.75 -11.97
N GLY A 141 0.29 -22.87 -10.99
CA GLY A 141 1.46 -22.63 -10.14
C GLY A 141 1.09 -22.81 -8.68
N LYS A 142 1.96 -23.45 -7.92
CA LYS A 142 1.83 -23.63 -6.48
C LYS A 142 3.17 -23.41 -5.82
N ASP A 143 3.16 -22.67 -4.71
CA ASP A 143 4.33 -22.46 -3.87
C ASP A 143 3.91 -22.34 -2.41
N ARG A 144 4.85 -22.44 -1.49
CA ARG A 144 4.59 -22.38 -0.05
C ARG A 144 5.74 -21.71 0.70
N LEU A 145 5.37 -20.98 1.76
CA LEU A 145 6.31 -20.38 2.69
C LEU A 145 6.02 -20.87 4.10
N GLU A 146 7.07 -21.11 4.86
CA GLU A 146 6.96 -21.31 6.30
C GLU A 146 6.69 -19.97 6.98
N VAL A 147 5.63 -19.88 7.75
CA VAL A 147 5.19 -18.68 8.47
C VAL A 147 4.67 -19.00 9.85
N ALA A 148 4.79 -18.08 10.78
CA ALA A 148 4.31 -18.26 12.15
C ALA A 148 2.78 -18.04 12.26
N TYR A 149 2.00 -18.81 11.47
CA TYR A 149 0.55 -18.86 11.60
C TYR A 149 0.16 -19.92 12.65
N ASP A 150 -0.11 -19.47 13.86
CA ASP A 150 -0.38 -20.34 15.01
C ASP A 150 -1.87 -20.41 15.37
N TYR A 151 -2.71 -20.59 14.36
CA TYR A 151 -4.15 -20.75 14.51
C TYR A 151 -4.58 -22.10 13.94
N ASP A 152 -5.54 -22.78 14.63
CA ASP A 152 -6.01 -24.11 14.23
C ASP A 152 -6.92 -24.07 13.02
N ASP A 153 -7.68 -22.98 12.85
CA ASP A 153 -8.58 -22.80 11.72
C ASP A 153 -7.83 -22.23 10.52
N PRO A 154 -7.80 -22.96 9.39
CA PRO A 154 -7.21 -22.46 8.16
C PRO A 154 -8.02 -21.27 7.61
N LEU A 155 -7.34 -20.37 6.94
CA LEU A 155 -7.96 -19.22 6.29
C LEU A 155 -7.64 -19.22 4.79
N GLU A 156 -8.66 -19.18 3.94
CA GLU A 156 -8.53 -19.09 2.49
C GLU A 156 -8.99 -17.71 2.00
N ILE A 157 -8.14 -17.04 1.23
CA ILE A 157 -8.45 -15.74 0.64
C ILE A 157 -7.95 -15.72 -0.81
N THR A 158 -8.78 -15.22 -1.72
CA THR A 158 -8.38 -15.00 -3.11
C THR A 158 -8.21 -13.51 -3.37
N PHE A 159 -7.06 -13.14 -3.90
CA PHE A 159 -6.72 -11.79 -4.26
C PHE A 159 -6.55 -11.62 -5.77
N ASN A 160 -6.79 -10.42 -6.24
CA ASN A 160 -6.18 -10.00 -7.50
C ASN A 160 -4.66 -9.86 -7.27
N TYR A 161 -3.87 -10.58 -8.06
CA TYR A 161 -2.41 -10.63 -7.97
C TYR A 161 -1.76 -9.24 -7.95
N GLN A 162 -2.18 -8.34 -8.87
CA GLN A 162 -1.60 -7.01 -8.97
C GLN A 162 -1.86 -6.15 -7.73
N LEU A 163 -3.05 -6.29 -7.14
CA LEU A 163 -3.39 -5.58 -5.90
C LEU A 163 -2.62 -6.12 -4.71
N LEU A 164 -2.42 -7.43 -4.63
CA LEU A 164 -1.65 -8.06 -3.57
C LEU A 164 -0.15 -7.73 -3.66
N GLN A 165 0.43 -7.75 -4.86
CA GLN A 165 1.86 -7.50 -5.05
C GLN A 165 2.26 -6.05 -4.75
N ALA A 166 1.35 -5.08 -4.99
CA ALA A 166 1.67 -3.67 -4.91
C ALA A 166 2.29 -3.23 -3.56
N PRO A 167 1.74 -3.55 -2.37
CA PRO A 167 2.36 -3.16 -1.11
C PRO A 167 3.77 -3.71 -0.94
N PHE A 168 4.02 -4.95 -1.34
CA PHE A 168 5.35 -5.56 -1.24
C PHE A 168 6.39 -4.90 -2.15
N ARG A 169 5.97 -4.29 -3.26
CA ARG A 169 6.87 -3.54 -4.15
C ARG A 169 7.27 -2.17 -3.60
N TYR A 170 6.37 -1.51 -2.86
CA TYR A 170 6.56 -0.11 -2.48
C TYR A 170 7.03 0.08 -1.05
N VAL A 171 6.72 -0.83 -0.16
CA VAL A 171 7.19 -0.81 1.23
C VAL A 171 8.57 -1.45 1.29
N ARG A 172 9.51 -0.84 2.02
CA ARG A 172 10.93 -1.26 2.03
C ARG A 172 11.32 -2.13 3.22
N GLU A 173 10.44 -2.24 4.20
CA GLU A 173 10.67 -3.07 5.37
C GLU A 173 10.86 -4.54 4.98
N ASN A 174 11.74 -5.23 5.68
CA ASN A 174 12.04 -6.64 5.43
C ASN A 174 10.91 -7.58 5.84
N GLN A 175 10.01 -7.12 6.72
CA GLN A 175 8.87 -7.88 7.20
C GLN A 175 7.59 -7.08 7.11
N PHE A 176 6.51 -7.77 6.80
CA PHE A 176 5.15 -7.25 6.79
C PHE A 176 4.33 -7.90 7.88
N ARG A 177 3.62 -7.11 8.66
CA ARG A 177 2.61 -7.63 9.58
C ARG A 177 1.25 -7.68 8.89
N LEU A 178 0.78 -8.88 8.59
CA LEU A 178 -0.58 -9.11 8.15
C LEU A 178 -1.52 -9.12 9.35
N LYS A 179 -2.63 -8.42 9.22
CA LYS A 179 -3.71 -8.39 10.21
C LYS A 179 -5.00 -8.74 9.50
N MET A 180 -5.73 -9.72 10.01
CA MET A 180 -6.94 -10.27 9.39
C MET A 180 -8.08 -10.31 10.40
N THR A 181 -9.29 -10.07 9.91
CA THR A 181 -10.55 -10.13 10.67
C THR A 181 -11.33 -11.39 10.32
#